data_6b791e1f3acc9dcdff495ec6c59cfc28
#
_entry.id   6b791e1f3acc9dcdff495ec6c59cfc28
#
_cell.length_a   1.000
_cell.length_b   1.000
_cell.length_c   1.000
_cell.angle_alpha   90.00
_cell.angle_beta   90.00
_cell.angle_gamma   90.00
#
_symmetry.space_group_name_H-M   'P 1'
#
loop_
_entity.id
_entity.type
_entity.pdbx_description
1 polymer ?
#
loop_
_entity_poly.entity_id
_entity_poly.type
_entity_poly.pdbx_seq_one_letter_code
_entity_poly.pdbx_strand_id
1 'polypeptide(L)'
;MAELETLASGFGLIEGPRCDEQNRLYFSDVPNGGVYRRSPDGKIETLIPKRRGVGGIGLNEGGGIVCTGRGLIYWNEATRTSRDLFVEWEGRKLNGLNDLQPDDHGSVFVGSLEHNALEEGAKRIPGSLFRVDPDGKVTKLYEGIETTNGMGFSPDRKHLYHADSTTKAVWVYDVQPDRTVKDRRVFAKVPQGWPDGLAIDAEGGVVVAVVNFGEVVRFKPDATLDWRLKVPAKMVTSLTFGGTGLRDLYIVTADNTEDPSKQGTVFRTRAEIPGLPVPKARFN
;
A
#
# COMPACT_ATOMS: atom_id res chain seq x y z
N MET A 1 22.06 4.14 -12.35
CA MET A 1 20.67 3.91 -11.87
C MET A 1 20.06 2.88 -12.79
N ALA A 2 19.37 1.90 -12.27
CA ALA A 2 18.70 0.88 -13.08
C ALA A 2 17.60 1.56 -13.93
N GLU A 3 17.46 1.14 -15.17
CA GLU A 3 16.47 1.62 -16.12
C GLU A 3 15.06 1.31 -15.63
N LEU A 4 14.12 2.24 -15.82
CA LEU A 4 12.70 2.06 -15.53
C LEU A 4 12.00 1.50 -16.77
N GLU A 5 11.48 0.29 -16.65
CA GLU A 5 10.69 -0.36 -17.69
C GLU A 5 9.20 -0.07 -17.46
N THR A 6 8.48 0.37 -18.50
CA THR A 6 7.02 0.51 -18.47
C THR A 6 6.37 -0.85 -18.70
N LEU A 7 5.56 -1.32 -17.74
CA LEU A 7 4.86 -2.61 -17.83
C LEU A 7 3.40 -2.47 -18.24
N ALA A 8 2.74 -1.39 -17.85
CA ALA A 8 1.35 -1.08 -18.14
C ALA A 8 1.09 0.42 -18.00
N SER A 9 0.10 0.95 -18.69
CA SER A 9 -0.30 2.35 -18.63
C SER A 9 -1.77 2.54 -19.03
N GLY A 10 -2.30 3.78 -18.95
CA GLY A 10 -3.67 4.10 -19.32
C GLY A 10 -4.67 3.95 -18.19
N PHE A 11 -4.20 3.90 -16.96
CA PHE A 11 -5.03 3.91 -15.75
C PHE A 11 -5.17 5.33 -15.20
N GLY A 12 -6.09 5.50 -14.26
CA GLY A 12 -6.16 6.73 -13.47
C GLY A 12 -5.06 6.77 -12.40
N LEU A 13 -5.45 6.79 -11.15
CA LEU A 13 -4.54 6.68 -10.01
C LEU A 13 -4.40 5.20 -9.62
N ILE A 14 -3.21 4.64 -9.80
CA ILE A 14 -2.92 3.24 -9.49
C ILE A 14 -2.48 3.13 -8.04
N GLU A 15 -3.03 2.14 -7.31
CA GLU A 15 -2.72 1.89 -5.90
C GLU A 15 -2.62 0.41 -5.55
N GLY A 16 -2.17 0.15 -4.31
CA GLY A 16 -2.15 -1.14 -3.66
C GLY A 16 -1.36 -2.22 -4.40
N PRO A 17 -0.19 -1.93 -4.99
CA PRO A 17 0.54 -2.95 -5.73
C PRO A 17 0.95 -4.10 -4.80
N ARG A 18 0.76 -5.34 -5.26
CA ARG A 18 1.25 -6.57 -4.60
C ARG A 18 1.71 -7.56 -5.65
N CYS A 19 2.75 -8.30 -5.35
CA CYS A 19 3.28 -9.34 -6.23
C CYS A 19 3.18 -10.70 -5.54
N ASP A 20 2.71 -11.72 -6.25
CA ASP A 20 2.66 -13.08 -5.73
C ASP A 20 3.88 -13.93 -6.13
N GLU A 21 3.90 -15.16 -5.65
CA GLU A 21 4.98 -16.13 -5.88
C GLU A 21 5.09 -16.59 -7.35
N GLN A 22 4.03 -16.36 -8.15
CA GLN A 22 4.01 -16.58 -9.59
C GLN A 22 4.42 -15.34 -10.37
N ASN A 23 4.92 -14.30 -9.69
CA ASN A 23 5.30 -12.99 -10.26
C ASN A 23 4.12 -12.30 -10.97
N ARG A 24 2.90 -12.52 -10.50
CA ARG A 24 1.72 -11.79 -10.97
C ARG A 24 1.58 -10.53 -10.11
N LEU A 25 1.43 -9.38 -10.77
CA LEU A 25 1.28 -8.08 -10.11
C LEU A 25 -0.19 -7.72 -10.00
N TYR A 26 -0.66 -7.50 -8.78
CA TYR A 26 -2.00 -6.99 -8.47
C TYR A 26 -1.93 -5.49 -8.26
N PHE A 27 -2.92 -4.76 -8.71
CA PHE A 27 -3.05 -3.31 -8.48
C PHE A 27 -4.50 -2.86 -8.71
N SER A 28 -4.82 -1.64 -8.29
CA SER A 28 -6.15 -1.03 -8.45
C SER A 28 -6.08 0.24 -9.29
N ASP A 29 -7.23 0.66 -9.81
CA ASP A 29 -7.46 1.99 -10.37
C ASP A 29 -8.48 2.71 -9.46
N VAL A 30 -8.00 3.62 -8.65
CA VAL A 30 -8.79 4.25 -7.58
C VAL A 30 -10.00 5.02 -8.09
N PRO A 31 -9.87 5.97 -9.05
CA PRO A 31 -10.99 6.77 -9.53
C PRO A 31 -11.90 6.03 -10.52
N ASN A 32 -11.32 5.29 -11.45
CA ASN A 32 -12.10 4.61 -12.49
C ASN A 32 -12.74 3.33 -11.95
N GLY A 33 -12.11 2.75 -10.94
CA GLY A 33 -12.53 1.50 -10.32
C GLY A 33 -12.00 0.27 -11.04
N GLY A 34 -11.77 -0.76 -10.25
CA GLY A 34 -11.26 -2.04 -10.69
C GLY A 34 -10.04 -2.48 -9.88
N VAL A 35 -9.95 -3.79 -9.69
CA VAL A 35 -8.75 -4.47 -9.22
C VAL A 35 -8.27 -5.36 -10.34
N TYR A 36 -7.02 -5.26 -10.67
CA TYR A 36 -6.39 -5.89 -11.81
C TYR A 36 -5.26 -6.83 -11.37
N ARG A 37 -4.97 -7.80 -12.23
CA ARG A 37 -3.82 -8.69 -12.11
C ARG A 37 -3.10 -8.76 -13.44
N ARG A 38 -1.81 -8.41 -13.45
CA ARG A 38 -0.92 -8.54 -14.60
C ARG A 38 -0.06 -9.78 -14.44
N SER A 39 -0.13 -10.67 -15.42
CA SER A 39 0.72 -11.85 -15.51
C SER A 39 2.11 -11.52 -16.08
N PRO A 40 3.14 -12.36 -15.86
CA PRO A 40 4.49 -12.13 -16.39
C PRO A 40 4.55 -11.97 -17.92
N ASP A 41 3.64 -12.60 -18.66
CA ASP A 41 3.50 -12.48 -20.11
C ASP A 41 2.88 -11.15 -20.57
N GLY A 42 2.51 -10.28 -19.64
CA GLY A 42 1.94 -8.96 -19.91
C GLY A 42 0.42 -8.92 -19.95
N LYS A 43 -0.28 -10.05 -19.89
CA LYS A 43 -1.74 -10.08 -19.87
C LYS A 43 -2.29 -9.46 -18.59
N ILE A 44 -3.28 -8.56 -18.74
CA ILE A 44 -3.98 -7.93 -17.62
C ILE A 44 -5.41 -8.47 -17.56
N GLU A 45 -5.78 -8.98 -16.41
CA GLU A 45 -7.10 -9.48 -16.08
C GLU A 45 -7.77 -8.54 -15.06
N THR A 46 -9.07 -8.27 -15.23
CA THR A 46 -9.88 -7.59 -14.23
C THR A 46 -10.45 -8.61 -13.25
N LEU A 47 -10.01 -8.55 -12.00
CA LEU A 47 -10.48 -9.42 -10.92
C LEU A 47 -11.82 -8.93 -10.36
N ILE A 48 -11.86 -7.67 -9.95
CA ILE A 48 -13.05 -7.03 -9.38
C ILE A 48 -13.35 -5.79 -10.21
N PRO A 49 -14.41 -5.82 -11.05
CA PRO A 49 -14.75 -4.65 -11.87
C PRO A 49 -15.38 -3.54 -11.02
N LYS A 50 -15.16 -2.27 -11.42
CA LYS A 50 -15.87 -1.08 -10.91
C LYS A 50 -15.73 -0.78 -9.41
N ARG A 51 -14.89 -1.50 -8.63
CA ARG A 51 -14.65 -1.18 -7.23
C ARG A 51 -13.71 0.02 -7.15
N ARG A 52 -14.24 1.16 -6.71
CA ARG A 52 -13.52 2.43 -6.55
C ARG A 52 -12.92 2.58 -5.15
N GLY A 53 -11.93 3.46 -5.04
CA GLY A 53 -11.32 3.82 -3.75
C GLY A 53 -10.46 2.74 -3.13
N VAL A 54 -10.00 1.76 -3.91
CA VAL A 54 -9.11 0.70 -3.39
C VAL A 54 -7.70 1.26 -3.29
N GLY A 55 -7.27 1.62 -2.08
CA GLY A 55 -5.90 2.08 -1.79
C GLY A 55 -4.96 0.94 -1.40
N GLY A 56 -5.49 -0.16 -0.85
CA GLY A 56 -4.68 -1.28 -0.38
C GLY A 56 -5.20 -2.64 -0.84
N ILE A 57 -4.27 -3.53 -1.21
CA ILE A 57 -4.54 -4.93 -1.56
C ILE A 57 -3.61 -5.82 -0.73
N GLY A 58 -4.14 -6.91 -0.17
CA GLY A 58 -3.38 -7.98 0.46
C GLY A 58 -3.69 -9.32 -0.19
N LEU A 59 -2.67 -10.14 -0.42
CA LEU A 59 -2.88 -11.52 -0.89
C LEU A 59 -3.45 -12.35 0.27
N ASN A 60 -4.32 -13.31 -0.04
CA ASN A 60 -4.90 -14.21 0.96
C ASN A 60 -4.36 -15.62 0.83
N GLU A 61 -4.09 -16.27 1.97
CA GLU A 61 -3.73 -17.69 2.03
C GLU A 61 -4.93 -18.52 1.57
N GLY A 62 -4.71 -19.51 0.73
CA GLY A 62 -5.81 -20.27 0.12
C GLY A 62 -6.45 -19.63 -1.12
N GLY A 63 -5.92 -18.48 -1.56
CA GLY A 63 -6.34 -17.80 -2.77
C GLY A 63 -7.22 -16.56 -2.53
N GLY A 64 -7.39 -15.77 -3.59
CA GLY A 64 -8.09 -14.50 -3.52
C GLY A 64 -7.28 -13.38 -2.88
N ILE A 65 -7.95 -12.28 -2.60
CA ILE A 65 -7.34 -11.06 -2.04
C ILE A 65 -8.25 -10.42 -1.00
N VAL A 66 -7.65 -9.66 -0.09
CA VAL A 66 -8.36 -8.65 0.69
C VAL A 66 -8.08 -7.29 0.09
N CYS A 67 -9.07 -6.42 0.02
CA CYS A 67 -8.86 -5.07 -0.49
C CYS A 67 -9.77 -4.05 0.18
N THR A 68 -9.28 -2.82 0.23
CA THR A 68 -9.94 -1.67 0.84
C THR A 68 -10.98 -1.00 -0.08
N GLY A 69 -11.38 0.21 0.23
CA GLY A 69 -12.39 1.03 -0.39
C GLY A 69 -13.29 1.64 0.69
N ARG A 70 -14.62 1.65 0.51
CA ARG A 70 -15.56 2.05 1.58
C ARG A 70 -15.55 1.12 2.79
N GLY A 71 -14.87 -0.02 2.69
CA GLY A 71 -14.67 -1.01 3.73
C GLY A 71 -13.66 -2.04 3.25
N LEU A 72 -13.24 -2.92 4.16
CA LEU A 72 -12.40 -4.07 3.86
C LEU A 72 -13.26 -5.23 3.41
N ILE A 73 -12.90 -5.86 2.28
CA ILE A 73 -13.54 -7.08 1.80
C ILE A 73 -12.51 -8.19 1.59
N TYR A 74 -12.98 -9.42 1.67
CA TYR A 74 -12.33 -10.58 1.08
C TYR A 74 -13.00 -10.92 -0.26
N TRP A 75 -12.22 -11.02 -1.32
CA TRP A 75 -12.67 -11.50 -2.61
C TRP A 75 -12.10 -12.90 -2.86
N ASN A 76 -12.99 -13.85 -3.04
CA ASN A 76 -12.63 -15.25 -3.29
C ASN A 76 -12.45 -15.46 -4.80
N GLU A 77 -11.26 -15.92 -5.20
CA GLU A 77 -10.91 -16.11 -6.60
C GLU A 77 -11.68 -17.27 -7.25
N ALA A 78 -11.92 -18.37 -6.52
CA ALA A 78 -12.57 -19.55 -7.06
C ALA A 78 -14.05 -19.32 -7.36
N THR A 79 -14.75 -18.59 -6.49
CA THR A 79 -16.20 -18.30 -6.64
C THR A 79 -16.45 -16.96 -7.32
N ARG A 80 -15.44 -16.07 -7.42
CA ARG A 80 -15.52 -14.67 -7.89
C ARG A 80 -16.55 -13.84 -7.11
N THR A 81 -16.69 -14.12 -5.82
CA THR A 81 -17.60 -13.41 -4.90
C THR A 81 -16.81 -12.64 -3.85
N SER A 82 -17.43 -11.61 -3.29
CA SER A 82 -16.86 -10.81 -2.20
C SER A 82 -17.67 -10.96 -0.92
N ARG A 83 -16.98 -10.88 0.22
CA ARG A 83 -17.56 -10.84 1.55
C ARG A 83 -17.00 -9.64 2.31
N ASP A 84 -17.87 -8.90 3.00
CA ASP A 84 -17.47 -7.81 3.88
C ASP A 84 -16.72 -8.36 5.11
N LEU A 85 -15.61 -7.73 5.46
CA LEU A 85 -14.81 -8.02 6.64
C LEU A 85 -14.93 -6.91 7.68
N PHE A 86 -14.86 -5.63 7.24
CA PHE A 86 -14.92 -4.46 8.11
C PHE A 86 -15.51 -3.28 7.35
N VAL A 87 -16.76 -2.93 7.63
CA VAL A 87 -17.53 -1.89 6.93
C VAL A 87 -18.11 -0.83 7.85
N GLU A 88 -18.09 -1.08 9.18
CA GLU A 88 -18.57 -0.15 10.18
C GLU A 88 -17.76 -0.25 11.47
N TRP A 89 -17.73 0.83 12.24
CA TRP A 89 -17.11 0.91 13.55
C TRP A 89 -18.02 1.67 14.51
N GLU A 90 -18.30 1.09 15.70
CA GLU A 90 -19.17 1.69 16.75
C GLU A 90 -20.52 2.16 16.19
N GLY A 91 -21.15 1.32 15.33
CA GLY A 91 -22.46 1.60 14.74
C GLY A 91 -22.47 2.65 13.63
N ARG A 92 -21.30 3.11 13.16
CA ARG A 92 -21.19 4.04 12.03
C ARG A 92 -20.49 3.37 10.86
N LYS A 93 -21.03 3.57 9.67
CA LYS A 93 -20.37 3.14 8.42
C LYS A 93 -19.06 3.88 8.26
N LEU A 94 -18.03 3.16 7.79
CA LEU A 94 -16.75 3.76 7.44
C LEU A 94 -16.90 4.71 6.25
N ASN A 95 -16.20 5.84 6.29
CA ASN A 95 -16.08 6.75 5.14
C ASN A 95 -15.19 6.12 4.05
N GLY A 96 -14.06 5.53 4.46
CA GLY A 96 -13.14 4.83 3.60
C GLY A 96 -12.00 4.19 4.38
N LEU A 97 -11.37 3.23 3.73
CA LEU A 97 -10.12 2.62 4.17
C LEU A 97 -9.10 2.80 3.04
N ASN A 98 -7.86 3.15 3.39
CA ASN A 98 -6.80 3.33 2.40
C ASN A 98 -5.85 2.13 2.39
N ASP A 99 -4.60 2.32 2.71
CA ASP A 99 -3.61 1.26 2.63
C ASP A 99 -3.79 0.20 3.72
N LEU A 100 -3.24 -0.97 3.46
CA LEU A 100 -3.31 -2.11 4.37
C LEU A 100 -2.01 -2.92 4.38
N GLN A 101 -1.77 -3.62 5.50
CA GLN A 101 -0.63 -4.51 5.65
C GLN A 101 -1.04 -5.78 6.41
N PRO A 102 -0.96 -6.97 5.79
CA PRO A 102 -1.12 -8.23 6.51
C PRO A 102 0.03 -8.49 7.48
N ASP A 103 -0.26 -9.20 8.59
CA ASP A 103 0.73 -9.70 9.53
C ASP A 103 0.96 -11.21 9.41
N ASP A 104 1.96 -11.74 10.12
CA ASP A 104 2.31 -13.18 10.11
C ASP A 104 1.23 -14.07 10.75
N HIS A 105 0.23 -13.49 11.40
CA HIS A 105 -0.92 -14.18 11.98
C HIS A 105 -2.13 -14.22 11.03
N GLY A 106 -2.01 -13.63 9.84
CA GLY A 106 -3.08 -13.57 8.85
C GLY A 106 -4.10 -12.46 9.09
N SER A 107 -3.86 -11.60 10.08
CA SER A 107 -4.66 -10.39 10.32
C SER A 107 -4.24 -9.29 9.36
N VAL A 108 -5.10 -8.28 9.20
CA VAL A 108 -4.83 -7.12 8.36
C VAL A 108 -4.83 -5.86 9.20
N PHE A 109 -3.74 -5.11 9.16
CA PHE A 109 -3.65 -3.74 9.64
C PHE A 109 -4.15 -2.82 8.54
N VAL A 110 -5.07 -1.90 8.86
CA VAL A 110 -5.71 -1.04 7.86
C VAL A 110 -6.03 0.33 8.44
N GLY A 111 -5.73 1.36 7.68
CA GLY A 111 -5.98 2.75 8.07
C GLY A 111 -7.28 3.31 7.53
N SER A 112 -8.05 4.05 8.36
CA SER A 112 -9.26 4.73 7.92
C SER A 112 -8.98 6.13 7.37
N LEU A 113 -9.74 6.50 6.33
CA LEU A 113 -9.84 7.85 5.78
C LEU A 113 -11.18 8.44 6.18
N GLU A 114 -11.15 9.49 7.01
CA GLU A 114 -12.37 10.17 7.50
C GLU A 114 -12.73 11.40 6.65
N HIS A 115 -11.95 11.68 5.61
CA HIS A 115 -12.18 12.74 4.64
C HIS A 115 -11.77 12.29 3.23
N ASN A 116 -12.22 13.01 2.19
CA ASN A 116 -11.77 12.77 0.83
C ASN A 116 -10.36 13.37 0.63
N ALA A 117 -9.33 12.52 0.66
CA ALA A 117 -7.94 12.95 0.54
C ALA A 117 -7.60 13.56 -0.84
N LEU A 118 -8.42 13.27 -1.88
CA LEU A 118 -8.25 13.78 -3.24
C LEU A 118 -8.99 15.10 -3.48
N GLU A 119 -9.81 15.57 -2.54
CA GLU A 119 -10.57 16.83 -2.65
C GLU A 119 -9.74 17.99 -2.12
N GLU A 120 -9.46 18.96 -3.00
CA GLU A 120 -8.74 20.16 -2.61
C GLU A 120 -9.58 21.01 -1.64
N GLY A 121 -8.97 21.41 -0.52
CA GLY A 121 -9.64 22.18 0.52
C GLY A 121 -10.56 21.38 1.45
N ALA A 122 -10.67 20.05 1.29
CA ALA A 122 -11.42 19.22 2.21
C ALA A 122 -10.93 19.39 3.65
N LYS A 123 -11.86 19.53 4.60
CA LYS A 123 -11.51 19.53 6.04
C LYS A 123 -10.85 18.23 6.42
N ARG A 124 -9.62 18.31 6.89
CA ARG A 124 -8.88 17.14 7.39
C ARG A 124 -9.53 16.64 8.67
N ILE A 125 -9.90 15.37 8.69
CA ILE A 125 -10.42 14.65 9.86
C ILE A 125 -9.48 13.48 10.06
N PRO A 126 -8.73 13.44 11.18
CA PRO A 126 -7.82 12.35 11.45
C PRO A 126 -8.52 11.01 11.52
N GLY A 127 -7.91 10.01 10.90
CA GLY A 127 -8.37 8.63 10.92
C GLY A 127 -7.72 7.81 12.04
N SER A 128 -7.93 6.51 11.95
CA SER A 128 -7.44 5.51 12.90
C SER A 128 -6.78 4.34 12.18
N LEU A 129 -5.89 3.65 12.89
CA LEU A 129 -5.40 2.33 12.47
C LEU A 129 -6.19 1.26 13.20
N PHE A 130 -6.64 0.28 12.43
CA PHE A 130 -7.33 -0.91 12.93
C PHE A 130 -6.54 -2.17 12.58
N ARG A 131 -6.74 -3.23 13.38
CA ARG A 131 -6.39 -4.60 13.03
C ARG A 131 -7.68 -5.41 12.92
N VAL A 132 -7.81 -6.12 11.80
CA VAL A 132 -8.91 -7.04 11.52
C VAL A 132 -8.35 -8.45 11.56
N ASP A 133 -8.79 -9.24 12.52
CA ASP A 133 -8.32 -10.62 12.73
C ASP A 133 -9.13 -11.61 11.86
N PRO A 134 -8.58 -12.79 11.55
CA PRO A 134 -9.27 -13.80 10.72
C PRO A 134 -10.62 -14.26 11.25
N ASP A 135 -10.83 -14.20 12.57
CA ASP A 135 -12.09 -14.52 13.24
C ASP A 135 -13.14 -13.39 13.16
N GLY A 136 -12.79 -12.28 12.50
CA GLY A 136 -13.64 -11.10 12.33
C GLY A 136 -13.55 -10.08 13.46
N LYS A 137 -12.72 -10.31 14.48
CA LYS A 137 -12.50 -9.32 15.54
C LYS A 137 -11.78 -8.09 14.98
N VAL A 138 -12.31 -6.90 15.26
CA VAL A 138 -11.70 -5.63 14.91
C VAL A 138 -11.17 -4.96 16.20
N THR A 139 -9.93 -4.48 16.13
CA THR A 139 -9.28 -3.76 17.22
C THR A 139 -8.78 -2.42 16.72
N LYS A 140 -9.23 -1.31 17.31
CA LYS A 140 -8.62 0.00 17.06
C LYS A 140 -7.28 0.07 17.80
N LEU A 141 -6.20 0.32 17.07
CA LEU A 141 -4.84 0.32 17.61
C LEU A 141 -4.40 1.71 18.05
N TYR A 142 -4.70 2.73 17.25
CA TYR A 142 -4.51 4.14 17.58
C TYR A 142 -5.37 5.03 16.68
N GLU A 143 -5.42 6.32 17.01
CA GLU A 143 -6.11 7.36 16.24
C GLU A 143 -5.21 8.58 16.05
N GLY A 144 -5.66 9.55 15.24
CA GLY A 144 -4.91 10.78 14.97
C GLY A 144 -3.85 10.61 13.89
N ILE A 145 -4.15 9.80 12.85
CA ILE A 145 -3.40 9.79 11.59
C ILE A 145 -4.10 10.71 10.61
N GLU A 146 -3.41 11.73 10.11
CA GLU A 146 -4.04 12.77 9.28
C GLU A 146 -4.45 12.25 7.90
N THR A 147 -3.55 11.57 7.21
CA THR A 147 -3.85 10.87 5.94
C THR A 147 -3.06 9.57 5.90
N THR A 148 -3.74 8.50 6.25
CA THR A 148 -3.17 7.14 6.28
C THR A 148 -2.73 6.71 4.89
N ASN A 149 -1.52 6.16 4.81
CA ASN A 149 -0.95 5.60 3.59
C ASN A 149 -0.08 4.38 3.90
N GLY A 150 0.97 4.12 3.12
CA GLY A 150 1.77 2.92 3.16
C GLY A 150 2.16 2.42 4.54
N MET A 151 2.12 1.10 4.73
CA MET A 151 2.50 0.44 5.98
C MET A 151 3.43 -0.74 5.73
N GLY A 152 4.31 -1.02 6.70
CA GLY A 152 5.18 -2.18 6.65
C GLY A 152 5.79 -2.52 7.99
N PHE A 153 5.99 -3.81 8.25
CA PHE A 153 6.66 -4.28 9.45
C PHE A 153 8.17 -4.40 9.24
N SER A 154 8.96 -4.10 10.25
CA SER A 154 10.39 -4.40 10.27
C SER A 154 10.65 -5.91 10.09
N PRO A 155 11.85 -6.35 9.65
CA PRO A 155 12.16 -7.77 9.48
C PRO A 155 11.96 -8.60 10.74
N ASP A 156 12.25 -8.06 11.92
CA ASP A 156 12.07 -8.71 13.22
C ASP A 156 10.64 -8.57 13.79
N ARG A 157 9.71 -7.92 13.04
CA ARG A 157 8.31 -7.67 13.42
C ARG A 157 8.10 -6.82 14.67
N LYS A 158 9.14 -6.21 15.20
CA LYS A 158 9.05 -5.38 16.40
C LYS A 158 8.59 -3.94 16.13
N HIS A 159 8.64 -3.50 14.88
CA HIS A 159 8.25 -2.16 14.48
C HIS A 159 7.23 -2.19 13.34
N LEU A 160 6.25 -1.30 13.43
CA LEU A 160 5.34 -0.96 12.33
C LEU A 160 5.68 0.44 11.84
N TYR A 161 6.00 0.57 10.55
CA TYR A 161 6.13 1.86 9.87
C TYR A 161 4.80 2.21 9.22
N HIS A 162 4.41 3.50 9.30
CA HIS A 162 3.16 3.99 8.74
C HIS A 162 3.34 5.40 8.17
N ALA A 163 3.14 5.56 6.88
CA ALA A 163 3.20 6.85 6.20
C ALA A 163 1.94 7.69 6.49
N ASP A 164 2.14 8.95 6.80
CA ASP A 164 1.12 9.97 6.93
C ASP A 164 1.44 11.12 5.98
N SER A 165 0.71 11.20 4.88
CA SER A 165 0.99 12.16 3.81
C SER A 165 0.88 13.60 4.29
N THR A 166 -0.15 13.93 5.09
CA THR A 166 -0.38 15.30 5.56
C THR A 166 0.74 15.78 6.48
N THR A 167 1.23 14.94 7.37
CA THR A 167 2.34 15.30 8.27
C THR A 167 3.71 15.20 7.61
N LYS A 168 3.77 14.70 6.37
CA LYS A 168 4.99 14.46 5.58
C LYS A 168 5.98 13.53 6.28
N ALA A 169 5.46 12.63 7.09
CA ALA A 169 6.25 11.75 7.93
C ALA A 169 5.92 10.27 7.70
N VAL A 170 6.94 9.44 7.85
CA VAL A 170 6.76 8.03 8.17
C VAL A 170 6.89 7.92 9.68
N TRP A 171 5.85 7.43 10.32
CA TRP A 171 5.82 7.14 11.75
C TRP A 171 6.31 5.71 12.00
N VAL A 172 6.86 5.47 13.17
CA VAL A 172 7.21 4.13 13.65
C VAL A 172 6.58 3.90 15.02
N TYR A 173 6.09 2.68 15.22
CA TYR A 173 5.45 2.20 16.45
C TYR A 173 6.12 0.92 16.90
N ASP A 174 6.19 0.69 18.20
CA ASP A 174 6.65 -0.58 18.76
C ASP A 174 5.48 -1.57 18.81
N VAL A 175 5.65 -2.71 18.16
CA VAL A 175 4.66 -3.78 18.13
C VAL A 175 4.79 -4.62 19.40
N GLN A 176 3.68 -4.79 20.11
CA GLN A 176 3.61 -5.55 21.36
C GLN A 176 3.34 -7.04 21.09
N PRO A 177 3.60 -7.94 22.08
CA PRO A 177 3.31 -9.36 21.94
C PRO A 177 1.83 -9.67 21.66
N ASP A 178 0.89 -8.83 22.11
CA ASP A 178 -0.55 -8.93 21.79
C ASP A 178 -0.92 -8.28 20.45
N ARG A 179 0.09 -7.83 19.69
CA ARG A 179 -0.04 -7.16 18.39
C ARG A 179 -0.74 -5.80 18.45
N THR A 180 -0.83 -5.19 19.63
CA THR A 180 -1.09 -3.75 19.75
C THR A 180 0.18 -2.97 19.43
N VAL A 181 0.04 -1.66 19.23
CA VAL A 181 1.18 -0.79 18.92
C VAL A 181 1.23 0.37 19.91
N LYS A 182 2.45 0.82 20.25
CA LYS A 182 2.67 1.93 21.17
C LYS A 182 3.93 2.73 20.80
N ASP A 183 4.25 3.71 21.60
CA ASP A 183 5.50 4.50 21.52
C ASP A 183 5.68 5.16 20.14
N ARG A 184 4.59 5.79 19.64
CA ARG A 184 4.57 6.51 18.35
C ARG A 184 5.66 7.59 18.32
N ARG A 185 6.51 7.53 17.28
CA ARG A 185 7.55 8.51 17.02
C ARG A 185 7.78 8.70 15.53
N VAL A 186 8.31 9.86 15.14
CA VAL A 186 8.70 10.08 13.75
C VAL A 186 9.91 9.18 13.44
N PHE A 187 9.78 8.33 12.43
CA PHE A 187 10.91 7.60 11.86
C PHE A 187 11.70 8.51 10.93
N ALA A 188 11.05 9.03 9.87
CA ALA A 188 11.66 9.92 8.91
C ALA A 188 10.63 10.92 8.37
N LYS A 189 11.11 12.06 7.88
CA LYS A 189 10.33 12.99 7.08
C LYS A 189 10.84 12.97 5.65
N VAL A 190 9.93 12.91 4.68
CA VAL A 190 10.32 13.09 3.29
C VAL A 190 10.73 14.54 3.06
N PRO A 191 11.88 14.81 2.41
CA PRO A 191 12.38 16.17 2.28
C PRO A 191 11.46 17.07 1.44
N GLN A 192 10.80 16.50 0.44
CA GLN A 192 9.89 17.19 -0.47
C GLN A 192 8.71 16.26 -0.80
N GLY A 193 7.60 16.84 -1.27
CA GLY A 193 6.40 16.05 -1.57
C GLY A 193 5.74 15.49 -0.31
N TRP A 194 5.02 14.40 -0.50
CA TRP A 194 4.28 13.67 0.55
C TRP A 194 4.56 12.18 0.47
N PRO A 195 4.85 11.50 1.60
CA PRO A 195 4.98 10.04 1.61
C PRO A 195 3.63 9.41 1.30
N ASP A 196 3.64 8.37 0.47
CA ASP A 196 2.46 7.62 0.07
C ASP A 196 2.69 6.12 0.35
N GLY A 197 2.57 5.22 -0.60
CA GLY A 197 2.85 3.82 -0.38
C GLY A 197 4.30 3.57 0.06
N LEU A 198 4.52 2.53 0.86
CA LEU A 198 5.85 2.11 1.27
C LEU A 198 6.03 0.59 1.26
N ALA A 199 7.26 0.16 1.16
CA ALA A 199 7.67 -1.24 1.32
C ALA A 199 8.96 -1.35 2.13
N ILE A 200 9.16 -2.49 2.78
CA ILE A 200 10.36 -2.77 3.57
C ILE A 200 11.25 -3.74 2.80
N ASP A 201 12.54 -3.49 2.81
CA ASP A 201 13.51 -4.40 2.23
C ASP A 201 14.12 -5.36 3.28
N ALA A 202 14.91 -6.32 2.81
CA ALA A 202 15.47 -7.38 3.64
C ALA A 202 16.49 -6.88 4.69
N GLU A 203 17.06 -5.69 4.52
CA GLU A 203 17.95 -5.04 5.49
C GLU A 203 17.20 -4.14 6.47
N GLY A 204 15.84 -4.07 6.36
CA GLY A 204 15.00 -3.19 7.19
C GLY A 204 14.95 -1.76 6.70
N GLY A 205 15.43 -1.49 5.49
CA GLY A 205 15.28 -0.19 4.85
C GLY A 205 13.81 0.08 4.50
N VAL A 206 13.38 1.32 4.67
CA VAL A 206 12.03 1.78 4.36
C VAL A 206 12.04 2.51 3.03
N VAL A 207 11.41 1.91 2.01
CA VAL A 207 11.33 2.45 0.65
C VAL A 207 9.97 3.10 0.48
N VAL A 208 9.94 4.39 0.12
CA VAL A 208 8.74 5.24 0.17
C VAL A 208 8.49 5.88 -1.20
N ALA A 209 7.28 5.77 -1.70
CA ALA A 209 6.78 6.54 -2.83
C ALA A 209 6.51 7.98 -2.41
N VAL A 210 6.90 8.95 -3.24
CA VAL A 210 6.77 10.38 -2.91
C VAL A 210 5.91 11.09 -3.94
N VAL A 211 4.68 11.41 -3.54
CA VAL A 211 3.71 12.16 -4.32
C VAL A 211 4.11 13.62 -4.42
N ASN A 212 3.79 14.26 -5.55
CA ASN A 212 4.09 15.64 -5.90
C ASN A 212 5.58 15.99 -6.05
N PHE A 213 6.45 14.98 -6.05
CA PHE A 213 7.88 15.19 -6.28
C PHE A 213 8.50 14.21 -7.30
N GLY A 214 7.79 13.12 -7.64
CA GLY A 214 8.20 12.22 -8.73
C GLY A 214 9.41 11.38 -8.38
N GLU A 215 9.48 10.82 -7.17
CA GLU A 215 10.58 9.96 -6.78
C GLU A 215 10.17 8.85 -5.82
N VAL A 216 11.02 7.85 -5.73
CA VAL A 216 11.06 6.86 -4.66
C VAL A 216 12.30 7.14 -3.84
N VAL A 217 12.17 7.12 -2.52
CA VAL A 217 13.28 7.31 -1.58
C VAL A 217 13.45 6.10 -0.68
N ARG A 218 14.69 5.78 -0.31
CA ARG A 218 14.98 4.76 0.69
C ARG A 218 15.61 5.39 1.91
N PHE A 219 15.09 5.05 3.07
CA PHE A 219 15.72 5.34 4.36
C PHE A 219 16.33 4.05 4.93
N LYS A 220 17.53 4.16 5.50
CA LYS A 220 18.13 3.08 6.30
C LYS A 220 17.34 2.83 7.58
N PRO A 221 17.56 1.71 8.30
CA PRO A 221 16.90 1.45 9.59
C PRO A 221 17.12 2.53 10.65
N ASP A 222 18.20 3.30 10.54
CA ASP A 222 18.52 4.45 11.41
C ASP A 222 17.87 5.77 10.95
N ALA A 223 16.94 5.71 9.99
CA ALA A 223 16.27 6.84 9.37
C ALA A 223 17.16 7.74 8.48
N THR A 224 18.41 7.37 8.23
CA THR A 224 19.27 8.09 7.28
C THR A 224 18.76 7.89 5.85
N LEU A 225 18.62 8.97 5.08
CA LEU A 225 18.30 8.90 3.65
C LEU A 225 19.48 8.25 2.91
N ASP A 226 19.21 7.15 2.22
CA ASP A 226 20.21 6.32 1.53
C ASP A 226 20.31 6.66 0.04
N TRP A 227 19.20 6.51 -0.68
CA TRP A 227 19.14 6.82 -2.11
C TRP A 227 17.79 7.40 -2.53
N ARG A 228 17.79 7.97 -3.72
CA ARG A 228 16.62 8.48 -4.42
C ARG A 228 16.59 7.94 -5.85
N LEU A 229 15.41 7.57 -6.32
CA LEU A 229 15.15 7.17 -7.69
C LEU A 229 14.12 8.12 -8.30
N LYS A 230 14.50 8.85 -9.33
CA LYS A 230 13.56 9.66 -10.12
C LYS A 230 12.67 8.75 -10.96
N VAL A 231 11.37 9.04 -10.94
CA VAL A 231 10.34 8.36 -11.72
C VAL A 231 9.75 9.37 -12.69
N PRO A 232 9.46 9.00 -13.96
CA PRO A 232 8.85 9.92 -14.93
C PRO A 232 7.35 10.12 -14.65
N ALA A 233 7.03 10.54 -13.44
CA ALA A 233 5.71 10.87 -12.94
C ALA A 233 5.84 11.92 -11.85
N LYS A 234 4.83 12.77 -11.70
CA LYS A 234 4.73 13.68 -10.56
C LYS A 234 4.11 12.97 -9.36
N MET A 235 3.14 12.11 -9.63
CA MET A 235 2.34 11.39 -8.65
C MET A 235 2.80 9.94 -8.55
N VAL A 236 3.90 9.69 -7.84
CA VAL A 236 4.33 8.31 -7.48
C VAL A 236 3.56 7.88 -6.25
N THR A 237 2.58 7.01 -6.43
CA THR A 237 1.57 6.70 -5.41
C THR A 237 1.96 5.52 -4.53
N SER A 238 2.48 4.43 -5.11
CA SER A 238 2.82 3.26 -4.31
C SER A 238 3.92 2.41 -4.94
N LEU A 239 4.38 1.41 -4.22
CA LEU A 239 5.40 0.48 -4.69
C LEU A 239 5.33 -0.87 -3.97
N THR A 240 5.90 -1.90 -4.59
CA THR A 240 6.05 -3.22 -3.97
C THR A 240 7.25 -3.94 -4.55
N PHE A 241 7.85 -4.83 -3.76
CA PHE A 241 8.85 -5.76 -4.24
C PHE A 241 8.20 -7.03 -4.78
N GLY A 242 8.84 -7.63 -5.78
CA GLY A 242 8.43 -8.90 -6.36
C GLY A 242 9.52 -9.47 -7.26
N GLY A 243 9.12 -10.34 -8.19
CA GLY A 243 10.05 -11.00 -9.08
C GLY A 243 10.90 -12.06 -8.37
N THR A 244 11.79 -12.68 -9.11
CA THR A 244 12.68 -13.72 -8.57
C THR A 244 13.57 -13.15 -7.47
N GLY A 245 13.45 -13.72 -6.28
CA GLY A 245 14.20 -13.27 -5.11
C GLY A 245 13.80 -11.90 -4.60
N LEU A 246 12.59 -11.41 -4.92
CA LEU A 246 12.08 -10.09 -4.51
C LEU A 246 12.99 -8.92 -4.93
N ARG A 247 13.65 -9.05 -6.09
CA ARG A 247 14.58 -8.05 -6.59
C ARG A 247 14.00 -7.14 -7.67
N ASP A 248 12.76 -7.31 -8.05
CA ASP A 248 12.03 -6.35 -8.89
C ASP A 248 11.28 -5.37 -7.99
N LEU A 249 11.52 -4.08 -8.19
CA LEU A 249 10.75 -3.02 -7.55
C LEU A 249 9.71 -2.53 -8.58
N TYR A 250 8.44 -2.80 -8.28
CA TYR A 250 7.31 -2.28 -9.04
C TYR A 250 6.87 -0.96 -8.43
N ILE A 251 6.69 0.05 -9.28
CA ILE A 251 6.34 1.41 -8.89
C ILE A 251 5.08 1.80 -9.67
N VAL A 252 4.09 2.32 -8.98
CA VAL A 252 2.82 2.73 -9.58
C VAL A 252 2.58 4.22 -9.41
N THR A 253 1.85 4.82 -10.35
CA THR A 253 1.70 6.28 -10.44
C THR A 253 0.26 6.67 -10.80
N ALA A 254 -0.06 7.96 -10.70
CA ALA A 254 -1.30 8.53 -11.21
C ALA A 254 -1.12 9.32 -12.52
N ASP A 255 0.11 9.52 -12.95
CA ASP A 255 0.45 10.26 -14.16
C ASP A 255 1.72 9.70 -14.81
N ASN A 256 2.05 10.24 -15.99
CA ASN A 256 3.31 10.01 -16.65
C ASN A 256 3.77 11.33 -17.27
N THR A 257 4.93 11.84 -16.85
CA THR A 257 5.43 13.16 -17.26
C THR A 257 6.21 13.12 -18.59
N GLU A 258 6.71 11.97 -19.00
CA GLU A 258 7.36 11.80 -20.32
C GLU A 258 6.32 11.62 -21.43
N ASP A 259 5.19 10.99 -21.12
CA ASP A 259 4.09 10.78 -22.05
C ASP A 259 2.74 10.90 -21.31
N PRO A 260 2.16 12.11 -21.24
CA PRO A 260 0.91 12.33 -20.52
C PRO A 260 -0.28 11.48 -21.01
N SER A 261 -0.24 10.98 -22.26
CA SER A 261 -1.29 10.09 -22.78
C SER A 261 -1.33 8.73 -22.08
N LYS A 262 -0.22 8.33 -21.46
CA LYS A 262 -0.12 7.09 -20.68
C LYS A 262 -0.80 7.16 -19.33
N GLN A 263 -1.04 8.36 -18.79
CA GLN A 263 -1.68 8.55 -17.49
C GLN A 263 -1.00 7.69 -16.39
N GLY A 264 -1.77 7.12 -15.46
CA GLY A 264 -1.27 6.19 -14.45
C GLY A 264 -0.53 5.02 -15.08
N THR A 265 0.69 4.79 -14.62
CA THR A 265 1.66 3.88 -15.23
C THR A 265 2.24 2.95 -14.16
N VAL A 266 2.48 1.71 -14.56
CA VAL A 266 3.23 0.71 -13.79
C VAL A 266 4.64 0.63 -14.34
N PHE A 267 5.61 0.96 -13.51
CA PHE A 267 7.03 0.83 -13.82
C PHE A 267 7.65 -0.36 -13.07
N ARG A 268 8.75 -0.87 -13.60
CA ARG A 268 9.62 -1.85 -12.96
C ARG A 268 11.06 -1.42 -13.04
N THR A 269 11.82 -1.67 -11.98
CA THR A 269 13.29 -1.58 -11.98
C THR A 269 13.88 -2.69 -11.10
N ARG A 270 15.21 -2.88 -11.18
CA ARG A 270 15.90 -3.84 -10.31
C ARG A 270 16.35 -3.17 -9.02
N ALA A 271 16.10 -3.84 -7.91
CA ALA A 271 16.58 -3.45 -6.58
C ALA A 271 17.88 -4.19 -6.25
N GLU A 272 18.86 -3.47 -5.71
CA GLU A 272 20.12 -4.06 -5.21
C GLU A 272 19.88 -4.87 -3.94
N ILE A 273 19.06 -4.34 -3.03
CA ILE A 273 18.61 -5.02 -1.82
C ILE A 273 17.24 -5.65 -2.11
N PRO A 274 17.06 -6.96 -1.88
CA PRO A 274 15.76 -7.59 -2.11
C PRO A 274 14.72 -7.08 -1.13
N GLY A 275 13.45 -7.13 -1.54
CA GLY A 275 12.35 -6.80 -0.64
C GLY A 275 12.17 -7.80 0.49
N LEU A 276 11.48 -7.37 1.54
CA LEU A 276 10.98 -8.26 2.59
C LEU A 276 9.67 -8.92 2.11
N PRO A 277 9.50 -10.24 2.26
CA PRO A 277 8.24 -10.90 1.94
C PRO A 277 7.07 -10.32 2.74
N VAL A 278 5.98 -9.98 2.04
CA VAL A 278 4.74 -9.53 2.67
C VAL A 278 3.92 -10.75 3.07
N PRO A 279 3.51 -10.89 4.35
CA PRO A 279 2.65 -11.97 4.79
C PRO A 279 1.30 -11.99 4.03
N LYS A 280 0.63 -13.15 4.04
CA LYS A 280 -0.71 -13.29 3.48
C LYS A 280 -1.77 -13.16 4.58
N ALA A 281 -2.88 -12.51 4.25
CA ALA A 281 -4.08 -12.54 5.08
C ALA A 281 -4.68 -13.97 5.12
N ARG A 282 -5.52 -14.28 6.13
CA ARG A 282 -6.14 -15.60 6.29
C ARG A 282 -7.65 -15.48 6.53
N PHE A 283 -8.35 -15.05 5.50
CA PHE A 283 -9.82 -14.99 5.53
C PHE A 283 -10.42 -16.09 4.64
N ASN A 284 -11.56 -16.65 5.08
CA ASN A 284 -12.28 -17.72 4.40
C ASN A 284 -13.62 -17.24 3.85
#